data_ed9efc57fe7fb5ab0a23edcf99cb42e4
#
_entry.id   ed9efc57fe7fb5ab0a23edcf99cb42e4
#
_cell.length_a   1.000
_cell.length_b   1.000
_cell.length_c   1.000
_cell.angle_alpha   90.00
_cell.angle_beta   90.00
_cell.angle_gamma   90.00
#
_symmetry.space_group_name_H-M   'P 1'
#
loop_
_entity.id
_entity.type
_entity.pdbx_description
1 polymer ?
#
loop_
_entity_poly.entity_id
_entity_poly.type
_entity_poly.pdbx_seq_one_letter_code
_entity_poly.pdbx_strand_id
1 'polypeptide(L)'
;VRDSSIGGTTLTSDLTNVDQYADGSTTSYRVNSSIIESAITSGTNVILKAQRNIYVQSDIMATGSSGGDLTLNAGVDIDISANITTANGNLTLEANNESISGRGNNRYSDIDISSTVNLGTGDLNITLGNSNTTGSYDVNLSSATINANNITITDSATDNSQPSDLGNFTASSAINITSTNKYLRVNGASLTANGTGTAVDITSKYLDGNGSVSTPNGIWRATNTETSSSGASFGGFSGNFIQYGYSSGDAIQGTGSGLLSAYDPGNLYKNYQVYSSTSYHLIKTYDGTDSTASATFNTSSPSVTGISGSIPTGTSISLSSPTFTYDDVNQGNQTVTGSAAYSIASKTHTNFSNVFGLTTISSAPTLTGRISRKSIQIQGEKYYDATDDIIAAPDSEGFGGLEVVGLVSGEDLQFSAGTDNFFTMVA
;
A
#
# COMPACT_ATOMS: atom_id res chain seq x y z
N VAL A 1 3.34 41.58 -3.98
CA VAL A 1 2.41 42.48 -3.36
C VAL A 1 2.75 42.64 -1.86
N ARG A 2 3.64 43.50 -1.50
CA ARG A 2 3.96 43.79 -0.09
C ARG A 2 3.16 44.99 0.43
N ASP A 3 2.84 45.01 1.72
CA ASP A 3 2.28 46.16 2.41
C ASP A 3 3.23 47.36 2.34
N SER A 4 2.68 48.57 2.26
CA SER A 4 3.41 49.84 2.15
C SER A 4 4.34 50.18 3.32
N SER A 5 4.28 49.42 4.42
CA SER A 5 5.09 49.64 5.63
C SER A 5 6.54 49.15 5.58
N ILE A 6 6.90 48.32 4.60
CA ILE A 6 8.22 47.68 4.48
C ILE A 6 9.00 48.30 3.31
N GLY A 7 10.13 49.02 3.50
CA GLY A 7 10.87 49.78 2.49
C GLY A 7 11.05 49.13 1.10
N GLY A 8 10.90 49.87 0.01
CA GLY A 8 11.00 49.46 -1.39
C GLY A 8 10.24 50.45 -2.30
N THR A 9 10.44 50.37 -3.62
CA THR A 9 9.75 51.23 -4.58
C THR A 9 8.31 50.74 -4.75
N THR A 10 7.32 51.59 -4.54
CA THR A 10 5.89 51.28 -4.75
C THR A 10 5.50 51.72 -6.15
N LEU A 11 4.98 50.78 -6.97
CA LEU A 11 4.36 51.07 -8.25
C LEU A 11 2.89 51.45 -7.98
N THR A 12 2.50 52.64 -8.35
CA THR A 12 1.17 53.17 -8.05
C THR A 12 0.27 53.31 -9.29
N SER A 13 0.78 53.11 -10.48
CA SER A 13 -0.02 53.34 -11.71
C SER A 13 0.37 52.58 -12.96
N ASP A 14 1.44 51.82 -12.96
CA ASP A 14 1.91 51.14 -14.16
C ASP A 14 2.34 49.70 -13.90
N LEU A 15 1.54 48.73 -14.36
CA LEU A 15 1.84 47.32 -14.27
C LEU A 15 2.76 46.83 -15.41
N THR A 16 3.03 47.68 -16.43
CA THR A 16 3.80 47.27 -17.62
C THR A 16 5.28 47.06 -17.32
N ASN A 17 5.78 47.57 -16.21
CA ASN A 17 7.19 47.43 -15.79
C ASN A 17 7.43 46.36 -14.74
N VAL A 18 6.41 45.60 -14.32
CA VAL A 18 6.55 44.58 -13.24
C VAL A 18 6.98 43.21 -13.81
N ASP A 19 7.00 43.05 -15.13
CA ASP A 19 7.40 41.81 -15.82
C ASP A 19 8.91 41.70 -16.06
N GLN A 20 9.72 42.69 -15.62
CA GLN A 20 11.14 42.71 -15.90
C GLN A 20 11.98 42.02 -14.84
N TYR A 21 12.52 40.87 -15.17
CA TYR A 21 13.51 40.16 -14.35
C TYR A 21 14.86 40.89 -14.18
N ALA A 22 15.08 42.00 -14.90
CA ALA A 22 16.38 42.61 -15.04
C ALA A 22 16.80 43.56 -13.90
N ASP A 23 15.91 43.78 -12.96
CA ASP A 23 16.14 44.80 -11.95
C ASP A 23 16.85 44.21 -10.73
N GLY A 24 18.07 43.83 -10.90
CA GLY A 24 19.10 43.60 -9.89
C GLY A 24 18.66 42.82 -8.63
N SER A 25 19.38 41.83 -8.23
CA SER A 25 19.13 40.88 -7.12
C SER A 25 18.91 41.51 -5.72
N THR A 26 18.91 42.83 -5.60
CA THR A 26 18.83 43.55 -4.33
C THR A 26 17.61 44.47 -4.19
N THR A 27 16.79 44.59 -5.24
CA THR A 27 15.66 45.56 -5.24
C THR A 27 14.33 44.82 -5.00
N SER A 28 13.60 45.23 -3.96
CA SER A 28 12.25 44.77 -3.69
C SER A 28 11.25 45.75 -4.29
N TYR A 29 10.31 45.24 -5.09
CA TYR A 29 9.21 46.02 -5.63
C TYR A 29 7.94 45.77 -4.84
N ARG A 30 7.08 46.76 -4.83
CA ARG A 30 5.74 46.69 -4.23
C ARG A 30 4.70 47.04 -5.26
N VAL A 31 3.71 46.25 -5.38
CA VAL A 31 2.51 46.53 -6.17
C VAL A 31 1.35 46.67 -5.21
N ASN A 32 0.63 47.77 -5.28
CA ASN A 32 -0.55 47.97 -4.46
C ASN A 32 -1.66 46.99 -4.94
N SER A 33 -2.30 46.30 -3.99
CA SER A 33 -3.38 45.38 -4.31
C SER A 33 -4.52 46.02 -5.12
N SER A 34 -4.84 47.30 -4.81
CA SER A 34 -5.88 48.03 -5.55
C SER A 34 -5.63 48.22 -7.03
N ILE A 35 -4.36 48.23 -7.48
CA ILE A 35 -4.01 48.28 -8.90
C ILE A 35 -4.31 46.93 -9.57
N ILE A 36 -3.93 45.86 -8.89
CA ILE A 36 -4.20 44.49 -9.33
C ILE A 36 -5.71 44.27 -9.38
N GLU A 37 -6.43 44.62 -8.33
CA GLU A 37 -7.89 44.53 -8.23
C GLU A 37 -8.61 45.27 -9.39
N SER A 38 -8.17 46.52 -9.63
CA SER A 38 -8.72 47.35 -10.70
C SER A 38 -8.52 46.71 -12.08
N ALA A 39 -7.31 46.20 -12.35
CA ALA A 39 -6.98 45.54 -13.59
C ALA A 39 -7.82 44.27 -13.78
N ILE A 40 -7.83 43.37 -12.78
CA ILE A 40 -8.61 42.15 -12.83
C ILE A 40 -10.11 42.45 -12.95
N THR A 41 -10.64 43.39 -12.18
CA THR A 41 -12.07 43.78 -12.23
C THR A 41 -12.47 44.31 -13.63
N SER A 42 -11.56 44.96 -14.33
CA SER A 42 -11.76 45.38 -15.71
C SER A 42 -11.62 44.30 -16.77
N GLY A 43 -11.32 43.04 -16.36
CA GLY A 43 -11.10 41.93 -17.28
C GLY A 43 -9.67 41.89 -17.86
N THR A 44 -8.74 42.65 -17.29
CA THR A 44 -7.34 42.67 -17.75
C THR A 44 -6.53 41.64 -16.99
N ASN A 45 -5.78 40.80 -17.72
CA ASN A 45 -4.88 39.82 -17.13
C ASN A 45 -3.66 40.51 -16.49
N VAL A 46 -3.30 40.06 -15.31
CA VAL A 46 -2.14 40.55 -14.55
C VAL A 46 -1.11 39.45 -14.41
N ILE A 47 0.13 39.75 -14.79
CA ILE A 47 1.28 38.83 -14.63
C ILE A 47 2.33 39.51 -13.77
N LEU A 48 2.61 38.92 -12.61
CA LEU A 48 3.69 39.35 -11.73
C LEU A 48 4.82 38.32 -11.80
N LYS A 49 6.04 38.80 -12.09
CA LYS A 49 7.22 37.94 -12.20
C LYS A 49 8.32 38.41 -11.25
N ALA A 50 8.95 37.49 -10.55
CA ALA A 50 10.05 37.77 -9.65
C ALA A 50 11.21 36.77 -9.85
N GLN A 51 12.45 37.26 -9.76
CA GLN A 51 13.62 36.37 -9.76
C GLN A 51 13.66 35.47 -8.53
N ARG A 52 13.13 35.93 -7.43
CA ARG A 52 13.11 35.18 -6.17
C ARG A 52 11.68 34.97 -5.70
N ASN A 53 11.18 35.77 -4.83
CA ASN A 53 9.97 35.49 -4.07
C ASN A 53 8.85 36.47 -4.41
N ILE A 54 7.62 35.98 -4.39
CA ILE A 54 6.40 36.79 -4.45
C ILE A 54 5.65 36.61 -3.13
N TYR A 55 5.33 37.70 -2.48
CA TYR A 55 4.56 37.74 -1.24
C TYR A 55 3.23 38.46 -1.46
N VAL A 56 2.09 37.79 -1.20
CA VAL A 56 0.77 38.41 -1.19
C VAL A 56 0.37 38.62 0.27
N GLN A 57 0.55 39.83 0.80
CA GLN A 57 0.34 40.19 2.20
C GLN A 57 -0.86 41.14 2.41
N SER A 58 -1.54 41.52 1.36
CA SER A 58 -2.78 42.32 1.38
C SER A 58 -3.80 41.68 0.48
N ASP A 59 -5.03 41.72 0.88
CA ASP A 59 -6.14 41.14 0.09
C ASP A 59 -6.15 41.68 -1.34
N ILE A 60 -6.49 40.80 -2.29
CA ILE A 60 -6.79 41.13 -3.68
C ILE A 60 -8.27 40.76 -3.89
N MET A 61 -9.13 41.77 -3.92
CA MET A 61 -10.58 41.60 -3.91
C MET A 61 -11.20 42.14 -5.20
N ALA A 62 -10.93 41.50 -6.33
CA ALA A 62 -11.55 41.86 -7.60
C ALA A 62 -13.06 41.54 -7.56
N THR A 63 -13.87 42.39 -8.15
CA THR A 63 -15.32 42.30 -8.17
C THR A 63 -15.84 42.20 -9.59
N GLY A 64 -17.09 41.71 -9.76
CA GLY A 64 -17.69 41.52 -11.07
C GLY A 64 -17.92 40.07 -11.44
N SER A 65 -18.33 39.80 -12.65
CA SER A 65 -18.66 38.47 -13.15
C SER A 65 -17.72 37.95 -14.26
N SER A 66 -16.72 38.76 -14.66
CA SER A 66 -15.80 38.41 -15.75
C SER A 66 -14.43 39.07 -15.47
N GLY A 67 -13.74 38.60 -14.45
CA GLY A 67 -12.42 39.11 -14.08
C GLY A 67 -11.34 38.63 -15.03
N GLY A 68 -10.22 39.41 -15.09
CA GLY A 68 -8.98 38.99 -15.72
C GLY A 68 -8.24 37.95 -14.89
N ASP A 69 -7.33 37.24 -15.52
CA ASP A 69 -6.46 36.25 -14.88
C ASP A 69 -5.35 36.90 -14.05
N LEU A 70 -4.95 36.23 -12.96
CA LEU A 70 -3.78 36.58 -12.18
C LEU A 70 -2.71 35.47 -12.27
N THR A 71 -1.52 35.83 -12.74
CA THR A 71 -0.38 34.92 -12.77
C THR A 71 0.72 35.45 -11.84
N LEU A 72 1.18 34.61 -10.91
CA LEU A 72 2.32 34.85 -10.05
C LEU A 72 3.41 33.84 -10.43
N ASN A 73 4.57 34.37 -10.91
CA ASN A 73 5.65 33.52 -11.37
C ASN A 73 6.95 33.91 -10.65
N ALA A 74 7.40 33.04 -9.76
CA ALA A 74 8.57 33.24 -8.91
C ALA A 74 9.70 32.27 -9.24
N GLY A 75 10.92 32.75 -9.25
CA GLY A 75 12.10 31.89 -9.39
C GLY A 75 12.35 31.04 -8.15
N VAL A 76 11.77 31.41 -7.01
CA VAL A 76 11.94 30.71 -5.72
C VAL A 76 10.58 30.48 -5.07
N ASP A 77 10.08 31.37 -4.25
CA ASP A 77 8.90 31.14 -3.39
C ASP A 77 7.69 31.97 -3.79
N ILE A 78 6.51 31.44 -3.51
CA ILE A 78 5.26 32.19 -3.49
C ILE A 78 4.61 31.99 -2.13
N ASP A 79 4.40 33.06 -1.38
CA ASP A 79 3.71 33.09 -0.08
C ASP A 79 2.44 33.94 -0.19
N ILE A 80 1.29 33.34 0.03
CA ILE A 80 -0.03 33.98 0.00
C ILE A 80 -0.65 33.91 1.39
N SER A 81 -0.42 34.96 2.17
CA SER A 81 -0.96 35.11 3.52
C SER A 81 -2.22 36.02 3.58
N ALA A 82 -2.68 36.51 2.44
CA ALA A 82 -3.87 37.34 2.33
C ALA A 82 -4.84 36.76 1.28
N ASN A 83 -6.13 37.12 1.36
CA ASN A 83 -7.17 36.54 0.51
C ASN A 83 -7.05 37.01 -0.94
N ILE A 84 -7.40 36.11 -1.85
CA ILE A 84 -7.46 36.39 -3.29
C ILE A 84 -8.87 36.08 -3.83
N THR A 85 -9.48 37.05 -4.47
CA THR A 85 -10.71 36.90 -5.27
C THR A 85 -10.47 37.47 -6.66
N THR A 86 -10.69 36.69 -7.72
CA THR A 86 -10.42 37.10 -9.12
C THR A 86 -11.67 37.45 -9.92
N ALA A 87 -12.86 37.40 -9.30
CA ALA A 87 -14.10 37.64 -10.04
C ALA A 87 -14.29 36.74 -11.27
N ASN A 88 -14.06 35.43 -11.10
CA ASN A 88 -14.11 34.37 -12.13
C ASN A 88 -12.90 34.32 -13.10
N GLY A 89 -11.84 35.12 -12.88
CA GLY A 89 -10.57 34.92 -13.58
C GLY A 89 -9.75 33.77 -12.98
N ASN A 90 -8.84 33.20 -13.75
CA ASN A 90 -7.96 32.14 -13.29
C ASN A 90 -6.84 32.67 -12.39
N LEU A 91 -6.32 31.82 -11.50
CA LEU A 91 -5.10 32.05 -10.74
C LEU A 91 -4.06 31.00 -11.12
N THR A 92 -2.90 31.46 -11.57
CA THR A 92 -1.76 30.61 -11.86
C THR A 92 -0.59 30.98 -10.95
N LEU A 93 -0.06 29.98 -10.24
CA LEU A 93 1.08 30.09 -9.35
C LEU A 93 2.20 29.18 -9.87
N GLU A 94 3.35 29.77 -10.18
CA GLU A 94 4.53 29.02 -10.61
C GLU A 94 5.72 29.42 -9.72
N ALA A 95 6.21 28.50 -8.91
CA ALA A 95 7.42 28.71 -8.11
C ALA A 95 8.53 27.75 -8.53
N ASN A 96 9.76 28.06 -8.13
CA ASN A 96 10.96 27.34 -8.53
C ASN A 96 11.06 27.18 -10.06
N ASN A 97 10.72 28.23 -10.79
CA ASN A 97 10.68 28.22 -12.24
C ASN A 97 12.08 28.30 -12.83
N GLU A 98 12.56 27.22 -13.43
CA GLU A 98 13.91 27.13 -14.01
C GLU A 98 14.14 28.06 -15.22
N SER A 99 13.07 28.51 -15.86
CA SER A 99 13.18 29.43 -16.97
C SER A 99 13.58 30.86 -16.53
N ILE A 100 13.50 31.14 -15.23
CA ILE A 100 13.86 32.45 -14.68
C ILE A 100 15.37 32.53 -14.47
N SER A 101 16.05 33.35 -15.27
CA SER A 101 17.48 33.58 -15.14
C SER A 101 17.80 34.37 -13.85
N GLY A 102 18.89 34.02 -13.17
CA GLY A 102 19.36 34.75 -11.99
C GLY A 102 18.64 34.43 -10.67
N ARG A 103 17.79 33.40 -10.64
CA ARG A 103 17.07 32.98 -9.42
C ARG A 103 17.98 32.59 -8.25
N GLY A 104 19.26 32.34 -8.50
CA GLY A 104 20.21 31.86 -7.50
C GLY A 104 20.03 30.34 -7.23
N ASN A 105 21.06 29.73 -6.64
CA ASN A 105 20.97 28.34 -6.18
C ASN A 105 20.28 28.33 -4.79
N ASN A 106 18.98 28.33 -4.75
CA ASN A 106 18.24 28.24 -3.48
C ASN A 106 18.00 26.77 -3.12
N ARG A 107 18.18 26.47 -1.84
CA ARG A 107 17.94 25.16 -1.25
C ARG A 107 16.51 24.97 -0.77
N TYR A 108 15.68 26.00 -0.90
CA TYR A 108 14.31 26.02 -0.40
C TYR A 108 13.46 26.76 -1.42
N SER A 109 12.37 26.17 -1.85
CA SER A 109 11.41 26.82 -2.73
C SER A 109 10.03 26.23 -2.46
N ASP A 110 9.12 27.10 -2.05
CA ASP A 110 7.83 26.66 -1.54
C ASP A 110 6.71 27.45 -2.21
N ILE A 111 5.52 26.85 -2.25
CA ILE A 111 4.26 27.57 -2.48
C ILE A 111 3.43 27.42 -1.22
N ASP A 112 3.35 28.51 -0.45
CA ASP A 112 2.55 28.57 0.75
C ASP A 112 1.27 29.37 0.53
N ILE A 113 0.10 28.77 0.85
CA ILE A 113 -1.17 29.50 0.92
C ILE A 113 -1.77 29.26 2.29
N SER A 114 -1.86 30.31 3.09
CA SER A 114 -2.44 30.28 4.44
C SER A 114 -3.77 31.06 4.55
N SER A 115 -4.41 31.36 3.43
CA SER A 115 -5.56 32.24 3.31
C SER A 115 -6.67 31.65 2.47
N THR A 116 -7.72 32.42 2.20
CA THR A 116 -8.83 32.04 1.31
C THR A 116 -8.54 32.48 -0.13
N VAL A 117 -8.66 31.54 -1.06
CA VAL A 117 -8.64 31.81 -2.51
C VAL A 117 -10.01 31.47 -3.07
N ASN A 118 -10.67 32.48 -3.66
CA ASN A 118 -11.99 32.33 -4.26
C ASN A 118 -11.98 32.80 -5.72
N LEU A 119 -12.06 31.87 -6.65
CA LEU A 119 -11.97 32.14 -8.08
C LEU A 119 -13.32 32.06 -8.79
N GLY A 120 -14.41 31.68 -8.05
CA GLY A 120 -15.71 31.49 -8.67
C GLY A 120 -15.69 30.41 -9.75
N THR A 121 -15.88 30.80 -11.01
CA THR A 121 -15.78 29.88 -12.16
C THR A 121 -14.37 29.85 -12.78
N GLY A 122 -13.41 30.56 -12.22
CA GLY A 122 -12.01 30.50 -12.64
C GLY A 122 -11.29 29.24 -12.15
N ASP A 123 -10.21 28.89 -12.80
CA ASP A 123 -9.38 27.72 -12.47
C ASP A 123 -8.17 28.13 -11.62
N LEU A 124 -7.76 27.25 -10.70
CA LEU A 124 -6.50 27.35 -9.98
C LEU A 124 -5.47 26.39 -10.59
N ASN A 125 -4.31 26.93 -10.95
CA ASN A 125 -3.16 26.15 -11.39
C ASN A 125 -1.95 26.45 -10.51
N ILE A 126 -1.43 25.44 -9.81
CA ILE A 126 -0.23 25.53 -8.97
C ILE A 126 0.83 24.61 -9.57
N THR A 127 2.02 25.17 -9.83
CA THR A 127 3.18 24.43 -10.32
C THR A 127 4.40 24.75 -9.49
N LEU A 128 4.93 23.76 -8.78
CA LEU A 128 6.24 23.81 -8.14
C LEU A 128 7.23 23.07 -9.06
N GLY A 129 8.20 23.79 -9.60
CA GLY A 129 9.18 23.25 -10.51
C GLY A 129 10.15 22.29 -9.84
N ASN A 130 10.80 21.46 -10.64
CA ASN A 130 11.86 20.58 -10.17
C ASN A 130 13.16 21.38 -9.94
N SER A 131 13.89 21.04 -8.90
CA SER A 131 15.23 21.55 -8.66
C SER A 131 16.22 20.40 -8.55
N ASN A 132 17.31 20.47 -9.30
CA ASN A 132 18.41 19.50 -9.22
C ASN A 132 19.31 19.69 -7.99
N THR A 133 18.93 20.51 -7.03
CA THR A 133 19.73 20.80 -5.83
C THR A 133 19.12 20.11 -4.60
N THR A 134 19.96 19.68 -3.68
CA THR A 134 19.56 19.18 -2.37
C THR A 134 18.95 20.31 -1.54
N GLY A 135 17.65 20.37 -1.45
CA GLY A 135 16.93 21.40 -0.69
C GLY A 135 15.58 20.87 -0.22
N SER A 136 14.84 21.69 0.50
CA SER A 136 13.46 21.41 0.90
C SER A 136 12.53 22.19 -0.04
N TYR A 137 11.60 21.51 -0.66
CA TYR A 137 10.64 22.07 -1.60
C TYR A 137 9.28 21.48 -1.29
N ASP A 138 8.26 22.31 -1.05
CA ASP A 138 6.91 21.79 -0.80
C ASP A 138 5.82 22.75 -1.27
N VAL A 139 4.63 22.20 -1.43
CA VAL A 139 3.38 22.95 -1.60
C VAL A 139 2.61 22.81 -0.31
N ASN A 140 2.62 23.87 0.50
CA ASN A 140 1.95 23.88 1.79
C ASN A 140 0.63 24.67 1.70
N LEU A 141 -0.47 23.94 1.69
CA LEU A 141 -1.82 24.48 1.63
C LEU A 141 -2.64 24.08 2.86
N SER A 142 -2.00 23.64 3.94
CA SER A 142 -2.65 23.06 5.12
C SER A 142 -3.67 23.99 5.78
N SER A 143 -3.48 25.30 5.66
CA SER A 143 -4.39 26.33 6.20
C SER A 143 -5.23 26.98 5.11
N ALA A 144 -5.10 26.58 3.85
CA ALA A 144 -5.82 27.17 2.75
C ALA A 144 -7.28 26.74 2.68
N THR A 145 -8.14 27.67 2.29
CA THR A 145 -9.50 27.39 1.81
C THR A 145 -9.60 27.85 0.36
N ILE A 146 -9.79 26.92 -0.56
CA ILE A 146 -9.76 27.18 -2.01
C ILE A 146 -11.09 26.82 -2.64
N ASN A 147 -11.67 27.79 -3.36
CA ASN A 147 -12.87 27.61 -4.16
C ASN A 147 -12.59 28.01 -5.62
N ALA A 148 -12.75 27.06 -6.55
CA ALA A 148 -12.46 27.26 -7.96
C ALA A 148 -13.35 26.37 -8.86
N ASN A 149 -13.28 26.55 -10.17
CA ASN A 149 -13.91 25.61 -11.09
C ASN A 149 -13.09 24.32 -11.21
N ASN A 150 -11.82 24.43 -11.58
CA ASN A 150 -10.85 23.33 -11.50
C ASN A 150 -9.71 23.73 -10.57
N ILE A 151 -9.14 22.74 -9.88
CA ILE A 151 -7.92 22.89 -9.06
C ILE A 151 -6.90 21.90 -9.62
N THR A 152 -5.80 22.41 -10.13
CA THR A 152 -4.67 21.60 -10.62
C THR A 152 -3.42 21.96 -9.83
N ILE A 153 -2.81 20.96 -9.21
CA ILE A 153 -1.57 21.09 -8.45
C ILE A 153 -0.54 20.12 -9.02
N THR A 154 0.60 20.66 -9.44
CA THR A 154 1.74 19.86 -9.93
C THR A 154 2.96 20.19 -9.09
N ASP A 155 3.37 19.25 -8.26
CA ASP A 155 4.62 19.31 -7.52
C ASP A 155 5.63 18.36 -8.18
N SER A 156 6.58 18.93 -8.90
CA SER A 156 7.64 18.19 -9.61
C SER A 156 8.92 18.04 -8.80
N ALA A 157 8.96 18.54 -7.57
CA ALA A 157 10.15 18.47 -6.73
C ALA A 157 10.54 17.01 -6.45
N THR A 158 11.84 16.72 -6.56
CA THR A 158 12.39 15.38 -6.40
C THR A 158 12.92 15.10 -5.00
N ASP A 159 13.03 16.13 -4.18
CA ASP A 159 13.44 15.95 -2.80
C ASP A 159 12.29 15.31 -1.99
N ASN A 160 12.66 14.46 -1.05
CA ASN A 160 11.73 13.70 -0.23
C ASN A 160 11.73 14.16 1.25
N SER A 161 12.27 15.33 1.53
CA SER A 161 12.51 15.78 2.92
C SER A 161 11.25 16.34 3.60
N GLN A 162 10.33 16.92 2.81
CA GLN A 162 9.09 17.48 3.29
C GLN A 162 7.89 16.99 2.50
N PRO A 163 6.72 16.77 3.13
CA PRO A 163 5.48 16.50 2.43
C PRO A 163 4.94 17.75 1.76
N SER A 164 4.08 17.57 0.76
CA SER A 164 3.15 18.61 0.37
C SER A 164 1.85 18.47 1.15
N ASP A 165 1.40 19.57 1.76
CA ASP A 165 0.25 19.60 2.65
C ASP A 165 -0.99 20.15 1.94
N LEU A 166 -2.11 19.43 2.02
CA LEU A 166 -3.38 19.85 1.42
C LEU A 166 -4.30 20.49 2.45
N GLY A 167 -5.08 21.48 2.00
CA GLY A 167 -6.10 22.16 2.76
C GLY A 167 -7.53 21.82 2.37
N ASN A 168 -8.43 22.78 2.53
CA ASN A 168 -9.85 22.60 2.17
C ASN A 168 -10.12 23.13 0.78
N PHE A 169 -10.46 22.21 -0.14
CA PHE A 169 -10.69 22.52 -1.55
C PHE A 169 -12.11 22.22 -1.94
N THR A 170 -12.73 23.18 -2.64
CA THR A 170 -14.02 22.99 -3.27
C THR A 170 -13.90 23.34 -4.75
N ALA A 171 -14.09 22.38 -5.63
CA ALA A 171 -14.11 22.56 -7.06
C ALA A 171 -15.52 22.35 -7.62
N SER A 172 -15.96 23.24 -8.53
CA SER A 172 -17.20 23.04 -9.26
C SER A 172 -17.12 21.88 -10.26
N SER A 173 -15.91 21.61 -10.74
CA SER A 173 -15.62 20.57 -11.72
C SER A 173 -14.63 19.54 -11.14
N ALA A 174 -13.32 19.78 -11.18
CA ALA A 174 -12.33 18.75 -10.87
C ALA A 174 -11.17 19.25 -9.98
N ILE A 175 -10.61 18.31 -9.23
CA ILE A 175 -9.35 18.47 -8.48
C ILE A 175 -8.35 17.45 -9.02
N ASN A 176 -7.22 17.94 -9.57
CA ASN A 176 -6.13 17.12 -10.10
C ASN A 176 -4.85 17.46 -9.35
N ILE A 177 -4.25 16.48 -8.69
CA ILE A 177 -3.02 16.67 -7.90
C ILE A 177 -1.99 15.64 -8.34
N THR A 178 -0.81 16.11 -8.73
CA THR A 178 0.31 15.27 -9.11
C THR A 178 1.55 15.64 -8.31
N SER A 179 2.02 14.71 -7.49
CA SER A 179 3.22 14.83 -6.67
C SER A 179 3.91 13.46 -6.54
N THR A 180 4.42 12.94 -7.65
CA THR A 180 4.90 11.55 -7.76
C THR A 180 6.11 11.23 -6.87
N ASN A 181 6.89 12.23 -6.51
CA ASN A 181 8.12 12.04 -5.75
C ASN A 181 7.95 12.30 -4.24
N LYS A 182 6.81 12.84 -3.83
CA LYS A 182 6.52 13.18 -2.44
C LYS A 182 5.25 12.53 -1.93
N TYR A 183 5.17 12.35 -0.62
CA TYR A 183 3.89 12.03 -0.01
C TYR A 183 3.06 13.29 0.21
N LEU A 184 1.76 13.14 0.07
CA LEU A 184 0.78 14.20 0.33
C LEU A 184 0.22 14.01 1.73
N ARG A 185 0.32 15.04 2.55
CA ARG A 185 -0.30 15.06 3.86
C ARG A 185 -1.69 15.69 3.76
N VAL A 186 -2.69 14.94 4.22
CA VAL A 186 -4.11 15.32 4.14
C VAL A 186 -4.73 15.46 5.54
N ASN A 187 -3.96 15.91 6.53
CA ASN A 187 -4.41 16.05 7.90
C ASN A 187 -5.56 17.05 8.02
N GLY A 188 -6.78 16.55 8.23
CA GLY A 188 -7.98 17.37 8.32
C GLY A 188 -8.41 18.04 7.00
N ALA A 189 -7.73 17.75 5.90
CA ALA A 189 -8.08 18.27 4.59
C ALA A 189 -9.44 17.73 4.12
N SER A 190 -10.20 18.58 3.45
CA SER A 190 -11.48 18.24 2.84
C SER A 190 -11.46 18.59 1.35
N LEU A 191 -11.51 17.59 0.49
CA LEU A 191 -11.51 17.74 -0.96
C LEU A 191 -12.92 17.49 -1.49
N THR A 192 -13.57 18.50 -2.03
CA THR A 192 -14.92 18.39 -2.64
C THR A 192 -14.86 18.77 -4.10
N ALA A 193 -15.29 17.88 -5.00
CA ALA A 193 -15.41 18.17 -6.43
C ALA A 193 -16.77 17.71 -6.97
N ASN A 194 -17.48 18.61 -7.66
CA ASN A 194 -18.86 18.40 -8.11
C ASN A 194 -18.96 17.93 -9.57
N GLY A 195 -17.85 17.73 -10.26
CA GLY A 195 -17.81 17.23 -11.63
C GLY A 195 -18.25 15.78 -11.75
N THR A 196 -18.48 15.37 -13.00
CA THR A 196 -18.76 13.98 -13.38
C THR A 196 -17.49 13.25 -13.76
N GLY A 197 -17.55 11.92 -13.86
CA GLY A 197 -16.37 11.11 -14.16
C GLY A 197 -15.40 11.08 -12.99
N THR A 198 -14.10 11.13 -13.25
CA THR A 198 -13.07 11.26 -12.20
C THR A 198 -12.97 12.73 -11.80
N ALA A 199 -13.71 13.10 -10.77
CA ALA A 199 -13.77 14.48 -10.30
C ALA A 199 -12.62 14.84 -9.36
N VAL A 200 -12.03 13.87 -8.65
CA VAL A 200 -10.78 14.05 -7.90
C VAL A 200 -9.79 13.00 -8.38
N ASP A 201 -8.64 13.44 -8.88
CA ASP A 201 -7.54 12.59 -9.31
C ASP A 201 -6.26 13.00 -8.60
N ILE A 202 -5.67 12.06 -7.87
CA ILE A 202 -4.46 12.30 -7.07
C ILE A 202 -3.42 11.27 -7.46
N THR A 203 -2.25 11.73 -7.84
CA THR A 203 -1.05 10.87 -7.98
C THR A 203 0.03 11.36 -7.05
N SER A 204 0.46 10.51 -6.13
CA SER A 204 1.48 10.85 -5.14
C SER A 204 2.36 9.66 -4.81
N LYS A 205 3.44 9.87 -4.08
CA LYS A 205 4.21 8.77 -3.52
C LYS A 205 3.32 7.91 -2.60
N TYR A 206 2.64 8.53 -1.66
CA TYR A 206 1.53 7.97 -0.87
C TYR A 206 0.74 9.08 -0.18
N LEU A 207 -0.44 8.75 0.34
CA LEU A 207 -1.27 9.66 1.11
C LEU A 207 -1.05 9.41 2.61
N ASP A 208 -0.84 10.47 3.40
CA ASP A 208 -0.69 10.41 4.85
C ASP A 208 -1.73 11.29 5.54
N GLY A 209 -2.23 10.84 6.69
CA GLY A 209 -3.15 11.62 7.51
C GLY A 209 -4.58 11.07 7.54
N ASN A 210 -5.55 11.97 7.77
CA ASN A 210 -6.96 11.65 8.04
C ASN A 210 -7.93 12.58 7.32
N GLY A 211 -7.66 12.89 6.07
CA GLY A 211 -8.50 13.76 5.24
C GLY A 211 -9.82 13.11 4.83
N SER A 212 -10.62 13.86 4.11
CA SER A 212 -11.87 13.43 3.51
C SER A 212 -11.96 13.84 2.05
N VAL A 213 -12.70 13.06 1.26
CA VAL A 213 -12.96 13.33 -0.15
C VAL A 213 -14.43 13.13 -0.45
N SER A 214 -15.05 14.08 -1.18
CA SER A 214 -16.45 14.04 -1.59
C SER A 214 -16.57 14.32 -3.08
N THR A 215 -17.21 13.42 -3.81
CA THR A 215 -17.46 13.54 -5.25
C THR A 215 -18.92 13.16 -5.54
N PRO A 216 -19.90 14.03 -5.21
CA PRO A 216 -21.32 13.67 -5.24
C PRO A 216 -21.83 13.26 -6.62
N ASN A 217 -21.24 13.76 -7.69
CA ASN A 217 -21.65 13.50 -9.09
C ASN A 217 -20.63 12.64 -9.87
N GLY A 218 -19.50 12.34 -9.28
CA GLY A 218 -18.40 11.64 -9.91
C GLY A 218 -17.75 10.61 -9.01
N ILE A 219 -16.51 10.32 -9.30
CA ILE A 219 -15.66 9.42 -8.50
C ILE A 219 -14.35 10.12 -8.15
N TRP A 220 -13.67 9.60 -7.15
CA TRP A 220 -12.28 9.95 -6.89
C TRP A 220 -11.35 8.77 -7.20
N ARG A 221 -10.14 9.10 -7.61
CA ARG A 221 -9.01 8.18 -7.78
C ARG A 221 -7.80 8.73 -7.05
N ALA A 222 -7.10 7.87 -6.36
CA ALA A 222 -5.77 8.19 -5.86
C ALA A 222 -4.80 7.07 -6.29
N THR A 223 -3.63 7.46 -6.78
CA THR A 223 -2.57 6.54 -7.21
C THR A 223 -1.35 6.79 -6.33
N ASN A 224 -1.00 5.82 -5.50
CA ASN A 224 0.22 5.82 -4.72
C ASN A 224 1.33 5.11 -5.49
N THR A 225 2.45 5.80 -5.72
CA THR A 225 3.60 5.27 -6.49
C THR A 225 4.65 4.57 -5.62
N GLU A 226 4.55 4.64 -4.30
CA GLU A 226 5.47 4.02 -3.36
C GLU A 226 5.29 2.51 -3.33
N THR A 227 6.39 1.77 -3.53
CA THR A 227 6.39 0.30 -3.53
C THR A 227 6.61 -0.32 -2.14
N SER A 228 7.02 0.46 -1.15
CA SER A 228 7.08 0.01 0.24
C SER A 228 5.69 -0.02 0.88
N SER A 229 5.58 -0.57 2.09
CA SER A 229 4.32 -0.64 2.84
C SER A 229 3.65 0.72 3.08
N SER A 230 4.38 1.82 3.01
CA SER A 230 3.82 3.18 3.07
C SER A 230 2.88 3.47 1.89
N GLY A 231 3.10 2.83 0.73
CA GLY A 231 2.21 2.93 -0.43
C GLY A 231 0.80 2.39 -0.19
N ALA A 232 0.58 1.63 0.89
CA ALA A 232 -0.74 1.20 1.32
C ALA A 232 -1.53 2.27 2.10
N SER A 233 -0.90 3.40 2.45
CA SER A 233 -1.56 4.49 3.16
C SER A 233 -2.56 5.20 2.26
N PHE A 234 -3.74 5.52 2.79
CA PHE A 234 -4.88 6.07 2.06
C PHE A 234 -5.35 7.43 2.60
N GLY A 235 -4.60 8.05 3.51
CA GLY A 235 -4.89 9.39 4.02
C GLY A 235 -6.26 9.55 4.71
N GLY A 236 -6.86 8.46 5.19
CA GLY A 236 -8.20 8.46 5.78
C GLY A 236 -9.35 8.37 4.77
N PHE A 237 -9.08 8.37 3.48
CA PHE A 237 -10.13 8.30 2.44
C PHE A 237 -10.89 6.97 2.48
N SER A 238 -12.16 7.02 2.10
CA SER A 238 -13.01 5.83 2.00
C SER A 238 -13.59 5.70 0.60
N GLY A 239 -13.64 4.49 0.08
CA GLY A 239 -14.07 4.26 -1.30
C GLY A 239 -14.60 2.85 -1.57
N ASN A 240 -14.85 2.61 -2.85
CA ASN A 240 -15.38 1.34 -3.32
C ASN A 240 -14.30 0.26 -3.39
N PHE A 241 -13.05 0.63 -3.63
CA PHE A 241 -11.98 -0.37 -3.74
C PHE A 241 -10.58 0.19 -3.42
N ILE A 242 -9.68 -0.75 -3.08
CA ILE A 242 -8.23 -0.59 -3.11
C ILE A 242 -7.63 -1.69 -3.99
N GLN A 243 -6.68 -1.34 -4.84
CA GLN A 243 -5.94 -2.27 -5.70
C GLN A 243 -4.44 -2.15 -5.39
N TYR A 244 -3.85 -3.26 -4.99
CA TYR A 244 -2.42 -3.37 -4.71
C TYR A 244 -1.65 -3.87 -5.94
N GLY A 245 -0.34 -3.60 -5.99
CA GLY A 245 0.53 -3.99 -7.08
C GLY A 245 0.20 -3.30 -8.41
N TYR A 246 -0.41 -2.11 -8.35
CA TYR A 246 -0.78 -1.37 -9.54
C TYR A 246 0.42 -0.64 -10.15
N SER A 247 0.62 -0.81 -11.43
CA SER A 247 1.57 -0.03 -12.23
C SER A 247 0.84 0.82 -13.27
N SER A 248 1.43 1.94 -13.64
CA SER A 248 0.83 2.81 -14.68
C SER A 248 0.60 2.02 -15.98
N GLY A 249 -0.63 2.01 -16.45
CA GLY A 249 -1.06 1.24 -17.62
C GLY A 249 -1.74 -0.10 -17.30
N ASP A 250 -1.73 -0.56 -16.05
CA ASP A 250 -2.47 -1.73 -15.66
C ASP A 250 -3.99 -1.49 -15.72
N ALA A 251 -4.74 -2.56 -15.92
CA ALA A 251 -6.20 -2.50 -15.86
C ALA A 251 -6.66 -2.20 -14.43
N ILE A 252 -7.53 -1.22 -14.26
CA ILE A 252 -8.20 -0.95 -12.99
C ILE A 252 -9.30 -1.99 -12.78
N GLN A 253 -9.16 -2.81 -11.74
CA GLN A 253 -10.07 -3.92 -11.46
C GLN A 253 -11.34 -3.47 -10.73
N GLY A 254 -11.25 -2.36 -9.99
CA GLY A 254 -12.37 -1.83 -9.21
C GLY A 254 -13.19 -0.79 -9.98
N THR A 255 -14.47 -0.68 -9.62
CA THR A 255 -15.38 0.36 -10.12
C THR A 255 -15.71 1.37 -9.03
N GLY A 256 -16.06 2.60 -9.40
CA GLY A 256 -16.33 3.66 -8.43
C GLY A 256 -15.06 4.32 -7.89
N SER A 257 -15.13 4.95 -6.74
CA SER A 257 -14.00 5.63 -6.09
C SER A 257 -13.01 4.66 -5.49
N GLY A 258 -11.70 4.91 -5.61
CA GLY A 258 -10.73 3.96 -5.08
C GLY A 258 -9.26 4.38 -5.12
N LEU A 259 -8.45 3.61 -4.40
CA LEU A 259 -7.01 3.75 -4.31
C LEU A 259 -6.31 2.70 -5.18
N LEU A 260 -5.37 3.15 -5.97
CA LEU A 260 -4.43 2.35 -6.73
C LEU A 260 -3.06 2.45 -6.04
N SER A 261 -2.51 1.35 -5.60
CA SER A 261 -1.26 1.32 -4.84
C SER A 261 -0.19 0.51 -5.57
N ALA A 262 0.95 1.10 -5.85
CA ALA A 262 2.10 0.39 -6.38
C ALA A 262 2.72 -0.57 -5.34
N TYR A 263 2.38 -0.41 -4.07
CA TYR A 263 2.77 -1.37 -3.05
C TYR A 263 2.20 -2.74 -3.40
N ASP A 264 3.08 -3.67 -3.65
CA ASP A 264 2.74 -5.08 -3.75
C ASP A 264 3.05 -5.72 -2.39
N PRO A 265 2.03 -6.14 -1.62
CA PRO A 265 2.27 -6.87 -0.37
C PRO A 265 3.02 -8.18 -0.61
N GLY A 266 3.36 -8.45 -1.87
CA GLY A 266 4.03 -9.64 -2.30
C GLY A 266 3.11 -10.84 -2.18
N ASN A 267 3.65 -11.99 -2.54
CA ASN A 267 3.00 -13.23 -2.24
C ASN A 267 2.84 -13.33 -0.73
N LEU A 268 1.62 -13.31 -0.25
CA LEU A 268 1.31 -13.50 1.15
C LEU A 268 1.69 -14.94 1.52
N TYR A 269 2.97 -15.13 1.84
CA TYR A 269 3.47 -16.40 2.32
C TYR A 269 2.99 -16.61 3.75
N LYS A 270 2.26 -17.68 3.94
CA LYS A 270 2.10 -18.26 5.26
C LYS A 270 3.28 -19.20 5.50
N ASN A 271 4.21 -18.79 6.32
CA ASN A 271 5.17 -19.73 6.87
C ASN A 271 4.44 -20.60 7.87
N TYR A 272 4.38 -21.92 7.61
CA TYR A 272 4.11 -22.87 8.67
C TYR A 272 5.27 -22.78 9.66
N GLN A 273 5.06 -22.11 10.78
CA GLN A 273 5.92 -22.33 11.92
C GLN A 273 5.31 -23.47 12.74
N VAL A 274 5.92 -24.62 12.61
CA VAL A 274 5.73 -25.70 13.55
C VAL A 274 6.76 -25.48 14.66
N TYR A 275 6.32 -24.92 15.76
CA TYR A 275 7.18 -24.82 16.93
C TYR A 275 7.41 -26.21 17.50
N SER A 276 8.57 -26.76 17.29
CA SER A 276 8.99 -28.00 17.92
C SER A 276 10.43 -27.88 18.42
N SER A 277 10.60 -28.18 19.68
CA SER A 277 11.90 -28.55 20.25
C SER A 277 12.32 -29.98 19.86
N THR A 278 11.49 -30.69 19.07
CA THR A 278 11.70 -32.07 18.67
C THR A 278 11.95 -32.17 17.16
N SER A 279 12.70 -33.21 16.77
CA SER A 279 13.13 -33.40 15.40
C SER A 279 12.04 -33.74 14.39
N TYR A 280 10.81 -34.05 14.86
CA TYR A 280 9.73 -34.54 13.99
C TYR A 280 8.43 -33.80 14.28
N HIS A 281 7.74 -33.42 13.23
CA HIS A 281 6.49 -32.68 13.30
C HIS A 281 5.24 -33.57 13.30
N LEU A 282 5.25 -34.64 12.51
CA LEU A 282 4.19 -35.65 12.47
C LEU A 282 4.77 -37.01 12.82
N ILE A 283 4.06 -37.73 13.70
CA ILE A 283 4.46 -39.06 14.11
C ILE A 283 3.22 -39.98 13.98
N LYS A 284 3.42 -41.12 13.37
CA LYS A 284 2.44 -42.21 13.40
C LYS A 284 3.13 -43.53 13.69
N THR A 285 2.34 -44.52 14.12
CA THR A 285 2.77 -45.91 14.12
C THR A 285 2.56 -46.50 12.72
N TYR A 286 3.46 -47.36 12.30
CA TYR A 286 3.37 -48.07 11.03
C TYR A 286 2.01 -48.72 10.87
N ASP A 287 1.37 -48.45 9.74
CA ASP A 287 0.03 -48.94 9.38
C ASP A 287 -0.06 -49.36 7.90
N GLY A 288 1.11 -49.47 7.22
CA GLY A 288 1.20 -49.90 5.81
C GLY A 288 0.77 -48.83 4.82
N THR A 289 0.51 -47.60 5.25
CA THR A 289 0.06 -46.52 4.37
C THR A 289 0.96 -45.30 4.47
N ASP A 290 0.91 -44.43 3.47
CA ASP A 290 1.50 -43.09 3.48
C ASP A 290 0.54 -42.03 4.05
N SER A 291 -0.69 -42.43 4.38
CA SER A 291 -1.73 -41.57 4.92
C SER A 291 -1.36 -41.00 6.28
N THR A 292 -1.71 -39.75 6.53
CA THR A 292 -1.55 -39.09 7.81
C THR A 292 -2.81 -39.15 8.69
N ALA A 293 -3.82 -39.94 8.29
CA ALA A 293 -5.09 -40.04 9.03
C ALA A 293 -4.90 -40.52 10.48
N SER A 294 -3.90 -41.40 10.71
CA SER A 294 -3.54 -41.91 12.04
C SER A 294 -2.37 -41.15 12.70
N ALA A 295 -1.83 -40.13 12.01
CA ALA A 295 -0.70 -39.37 12.53
C ALA A 295 -1.14 -38.34 13.57
N THR A 296 -0.26 -38.11 14.54
CA THR A 296 -0.42 -37.04 15.51
C THR A 296 0.66 -36.00 15.32
N PHE A 297 0.26 -34.73 15.45
CA PHE A 297 1.28 -33.68 15.55
C PHE A 297 1.99 -33.78 16.90
N ASN A 298 3.32 -33.86 16.87
CA ASN A 298 4.15 -33.90 18.09
C ASN A 298 4.19 -32.55 18.81
N THR A 299 3.49 -31.58 18.28
CA THR A 299 3.33 -30.22 18.80
C THR A 299 1.91 -29.76 18.50
N SER A 300 1.48 -28.67 19.11
CA SER A 300 0.22 -28.04 18.76
C SER A 300 0.05 -27.95 17.25
N SER A 301 -1.15 -28.20 16.76
CA SER A 301 -1.54 -28.13 15.33
C SER A 301 -0.82 -26.99 14.62
N PRO A 302 -0.36 -27.17 13.38
CA PRO A 302 0.34 -26.13 12.68
C PRO A 302 -0.52 -24.87 12.67
N SER A 303 -0.10 -23.91 13.46
CA SER A 303 -0.72 -22.59 13.44
C SER A 303 -0.03 -21.78 12.37
N VAL A 304 -0.81 -21.01 11.67
CA VAL A 304 -0.26 -20.03 10.75
C VAL A 304 0.27 -18.87 11.56
N THR A 305 1.57 -18.83 11.74
CA THR A 305 2.24 -17.71 12.39
C THR A 305 3.24 -17.11 11.41
N GLY A 306 3.15 -15.81 11.26
CA GLY A 306 4.05 -15.04 10.41
C GLY A 306 3.61 -15.06 8.94
N ILE A 307 3.20 -13.92 8.50
CA ILE A 307 3.03 -13.61 7.09
C ILE A 307 4.27 -12.80 6.74
N SER A 308 5.05 -13.27 5.78
CA SER A 308 6.06 -12.40 5.18
C SER A 308 5.33 -11.40 4.30
N GLY A 309 5.45 -10.14 4.61
CA GLY A 309 4.71 -9.04 4.02
C GLY A 309 3.73 -8.42 5.02
N SER A 310 3.50 -7.14 4.90
CA SER A 310 2.49 -6.45 5.70
C SER A 310 1.11 -6.82 5.14
N ILE A 311 0.30 -7.52 5.92
CA ILE A 311 -1.09 -7.74 5.53
C ILE A 311 -1.80 -6.40 5.58
N PRO A 312 -2.48 -6.00 4.50
CA PRO A 312 -3.33 -4.83 4.54
C PRO A 312 -4.39 -4.95 5.64
N THR A 313 -4.61 -3.88 6.38
CA THR A 313 -5.60 -3.83 7.47
C THR A 313 -6.95 -4.33 6.98
N GLY A 314 -7.56 -5.25 7.71
CA GLY A 314 -8.87 -5.84 7.38
C GLY A 314 -8.81 -7.07 6.47
N THR A 315 -7.65 -7.46 5.99
CA THR A 315 -7.47 -8.71 5.24
C THR A 315 -7.19 -9.85 6.20
N SER A 316 -7.88 -10.97 6.05
CA SER A 316 -7.56 -12.20 6.77
C SER A 316 -7.26 -13.34 5.80
N ILE A 317 -6.32 -14.20 6.17
CA ILE A 317 -5.97 -15.37 5.40
C ILE A 317 -6.45 -16.59 6.17
N SER A 318 -7.28 -17.41 5.55
CA SER A 318 -7.64 -18.71 6.07
C SER A 318 -6.80 -19.80 5.43
N LEU A 319 -6.56 -20.83 6.22
CA LEU A 319 -5.97 -22.07 5.77
C LEU A 319 -7.10 -23.07 5.62
N SER A 320 -7.32 -23.61 4.42
CA SER A 320 -8.14 -24.81 4.27
C SER A 320 -7.41 -25.97 4.95
N SER A 321 -8.16 -26.90 5.55
CA SER A 321 -7.60 -28.07 6.24
C SER A 321 -6.49 -28.69 5.40
N PRO A 322 -5.23 -28.67 5.84
CA PRO A 322 -4.15 -29.24 5.06
C PRO A 322 -4.29 -30.76 5.09
N THR A 323 -4.13 -31.36 3.92
CA THR A 323 -3.87 -32.80 3.82
C THR A 323 -2.37 -33.01 3.75
N PHE A 324 -1.87 -33.98 4.49
CA PHE A 324 -0.45 -34.32 4.49
C PHE A 324 -0.29 -35.78 4.03
N THR A 325 0.84 -36.07 3.40
CA THR A 325 1.20 -37.42 2.95
C THR A 325 2.67 -37.65 3.26
N TYR A 326 2.97 -38.82 3.79
CA TYR A 326 4.35 -39.27 3.94
C TYR A 326 4.91 -39.66 2.57
N ASP A 327 6.19 -39.40 2.34
CA ASP A 327 6.86 -39.74 1.08
C ASP A 327 7.13 -41.26 0.93
N ASP A 328 7.09 -41.99 2.03
CA ASP A 328 7.25 -43.43 2.05
C ASP A 328 6.31 -44.04 3.12
N VAL A 329 5.90 -45.28 2.91
CA VAL A 329 5.09 -46.06 3.84
C VAL A 329 5.96 -46.70 4.94
N ASN A 330 7.25 -46.84 4.69
CA ASN A 330 8.16 -47.58 5.55
C ASN A 330 8.47 -46.87 6.88
N GLN A 331 8.88 -47.67 7.86
CA GLN A 331 9.34 -47.17 9.14
C GLN A 331 10.60 -46.30 8.97
N GLY A 332 10.66 -45.18 9.64
CA GLY A 332 11.82 -44.30 9.64
C GLY A 332 11.48 -42.82 9.69
N ASN A 333 12.49 -42.02 9.43
CA ASN A 333 12.34 -40.60 9.25
C ASN A 333 11.84 -40.36 7.82
N GLN A 334 10.78 -39.59 7.70
CA GLN A 334 10.10 -39.36 6.42
C GLN A 334 10.00 -37.86 6.15
N THR A 335 9.95 -37.51 4.88
CA THR A 335 9.47 -36.21 4.45
C THR A 335 7.94 -36.25 4.35
N VAL A 336 7.27 -35.24 4.84
CA VAL A 336 5.83 -35.13 4.77
C VAL A 336 5.51 -33.92 3.91
N THR A 337 4.83 -34.16 2.80
CA THR A 337 4.39 -33.13 1.89
C THR A 337 2.92 -32.77 2.15
N GLY A 338 2.64 -31.49 2.33
CA GLY A 338 1.29 -31.00 2.55
C GLY A 338 0.70 -30.41 1.28
N SER A 339 -0.57 -30.65 1.04
CA SER A 339 -1.39 -29.91 0.08
C SER A 339 -2.24 -28.90 0.84
N ALA A 340 -1.67 -27.78 1.19
CA ALA A 340 -2.45 -26.73 1.84
C ALA A 340 -2.84 -25.69 0.81
N ALA A 341 -4.12 -25.45 0.66
CA ALA A 341 -4.61 -24.31 -0.07
C ALA A 341 -4.79 -23.15 0.94
N TYR A 342 -4.06 -22.08 0.71
CA TYR A 342 -4.33 -20.83 1.37
C TYR A 342 -5.39 -20.08 0.58
N SER A 343 -6.38 -19.56 1.26
CA SER A 343 -7.33 -18.63 0.66
C SER A 343 -7.36 -17.34 1.45
N ILE A 344 -7.53 -16.23 0.76
CA ILE A 344 -7.83 -14.97 1.41
C ILE A 344 -9.28 -15.10 1.89
N ALA A 345 -9.45 -15.26 3.20
CA ALA A 345 -10.77 -15.47 3.81
C ALA A 345 -11.60 -14.19 3.85
N SER A 346 -10.94 -13.04 3.92
CA SER A 346 -11.58 -11.74 3.88
C SER A 346 -10.74 -10.81 3.03
N LYS A 347 -11.37 -10.17 2.07
CA LYS A 347 -10.84 -9.06 1.26
C LYS A 347 -11.48 -7.74 1.68
N THR A 348 -11.87 -7.62 2.94
CA THR A 348 -12.46 -6.40 3.47
C THR A 348 -11.38 -5.49 4.01
N HIS A 349 -11.49 -4.23 3.70
CA HIS A 349 -10.69 -3.16 4.28
C HIS A 349 -11.64 -2.22 5.02
N THR A 350 -11.19 -1.60 6.13
CA THR A 350 -12.06 -0.73 6.94
C THR A 350 -12.68 0.42 6.14
N ASN A 351 -11.93 0.94 5.17
CA ASN A 351 -12.32 2.10 4.38
C ASN A 351 -12.70 1.76 2.92
N PHE A 352 -12.52 0.51 2.48
CA PHE A 352 -12.78 0.10 1.11
C PHE A 352 -13.61 -1.18 1.07
N SER A 353 -14.66 -1.16 0.24
CA SER A 353 -15.58 -2.31 0.12
C SER A 353 -14.96 -3.51 -0.60
N ASN A 354 -13.98 -3.28 -1.47
CA ASN A 354 -13.32 -4.32 -2.26
C ASN A 354 -11.80 -4.17 -2.22
N VAL A 355 -11.10 -5.28 -2.23
CA VAL A 355 -9.63 -5.33 -2.26
C VAL A 355 -9.19 -6.19 -3.44
N PHE A 356 -8.32 -5.65 -4.29
CA PHE A 356 -7.75 -6.30 -5.47
C PHE A 356 -6.22 -6.38 -5.38
N GLY A 357 -5.61 -7.17 -6.26
CA GLY A 357 -4.14 -7.27 -6.36
C GLY A 357 -3.50 -8.10 -5.24
N LEU A 358 -4.28 -8.78 -4.41
CA LEU A 358 -3.74 -9.72 -3.43
C LEU A 358 -3.65 -11.10 -4.05
N THR A 359 -2.44 -11.63 -4.14
CA THR A 359 -2.19 -13.00 -4.59
C THR A 359 -1.78 -13.88 -3.41
N THR A 360 -2.22 -15.14 -3.42
CA THR A 360 -1.72 -16.14 -2.49
C THR A 360 -0.86 -17.13 -3.25
N ILE A 361 0.34 -17.39 -2.76
CA ILE A 361 1.10 -18.56 -3.21
C ILE A 361 0.82 -19.69 -2.23
N SER A 362 0.28 -20.79 -2.74
CA SER A 362 0.25 -22.05 -2.04
C SER A 362 1.58 -22.77 -2.32
N SER A 363 2.57 -22.59 -1.47
CA SER A 363 3.66 -23.57 -1.42
C SER A 363 3.22 -24.66 -0.47
N ALA A 364 3.22 -25.91 -0.94
CA ALA A 364 2.98 -27.05 -0.07
C ALA A 364 4.08 -27.07 1.02
N PRO A 365 3.73 -27.06 2.31
CA PRO A 365 4.72 -27.13 3.35
C PRO A 365 5.38 -28.49 3.36
N THR A 366 6.69 -28.52 3.45
CA THR A 366 7.45 -29.75 3.69
C THR A 366 7.74 -29.86 5.18
N LEU A 367 7.31 -30.92 5.79
CA LEU A 367 7.51 -31.19 7.21
C LEU A 367 8.38 -32.44 7.38
N THR A 368 9.02 -32.57 8.54
CA THR A 368 9.67 -33.81 8.93
C THR A 368 8.67 -34.71 9.65
N GLY A 369 8.57 -35.95 9.23
CA GLY A 369 7.72 -36.95 9.84
C GLY A 369 8.52 -38.12 10.38
N ARG A 370 7.88 -38.96 11.15
CA ARG A 370 8.41 -40.25 11.60
C ARG A 370 7.33 -41.30 11.62
N ILE A 371 7.60 -42.43 11.00
CA ILE A 371 6.82 -43.65 11.14
C ILE A 371 7.53 -44.54 12.14
N SER A 372 6.92 -44.73 13.28
CA SER A 372 7.44 -45.58 14.36
C SER A 372 7.12 -47.03 14.08
N ARG A 373 7.94 -47.93 14.60
CA ARG A 373 7.70 -49.37 14.50
C ARG A 373 6.37 -49.72 15.14
N LYS A 374 5.61 -50.61 14.50
CA LYS A 374 4.49 -51.25 15.11
C LYS A 374 4.99 -52.49 15.87
N SER A 375 4.54 -52.64 17.09
CA SER A 375 4.84 -53.85 17.86
C SER A 375 3.95 -54.98 17.36
N ILE A 376 4.54 -56.08 17.03
CA ILE A 376 3.88 -57.35 16.77
C ILE A 376 4.12 -58.26 17.96
N GLN A 377 3.17 -59.14 18.17
CA GLN A 377 3.28 -60.16 19.20
C GLN A 377 3.24 -61.53 18.53
N ILE A 378 4.05 -62.42 19.03
CA ILE A 378 4.01 -63.81 18.68
C ILE A 378 3.28 -64.49 19.79
N GLN A 379 2.21 -65.14 19.52
CA GLN A 379 1.45 -65.93 20.45
C GLN A 379 1.22 -67.33 19.94
N GLY A 380 1.09 -68.30 20.82
CA GLY A 380 0.79 -69.69 20.49
C GLY A 380 0.37 -70.42 21.70
N GLU A 381 -0.38 -71.48 21.50
CA GLU A 381 -0.78 -72.43 22.52
C GLU A 381 -0.09 -73.76 22.26
N LYS A 382 0.40 -74.36 23.32
CA LYS A 382 0.99 -75.66 23.28
C LYS A 382 0.37 -76.51 24.38
N TYR A 383 -0.10 -77.73 24.03
CA TYR A 383 -0.40 -78.72 25.05
C TYR A 383 0.88 -79.26 25.66
N TYR A 384 0.78 -79.59 26.90
CA TYR A 384 1.88 -80.21 27.61
C TYR A 384 2.10 -81.61 27.06
N ASP A 385 3.24 -81.84 26.39
CA ASP A 385 3.70 -83.08 25.80
C ASP A 385 5.04 -83.55 26.32
N ALA A 386 5.52 -82.95 27.43
CA ALA A 386 6.81 -83.18 28.07
C ALA A 386 8.00 -82.85 27.17
N THR A 387 7.83 -82.04 26.11
CA THR A 387 8.90 -81.47 25.31
C THR A 387 8.91 -79.94 25.44
N ASP A 388 10.02 -79.30 25.10
CA ASP A 388 10.16 -77.85 25.04
C ASP A 388 10.08 -77.30 23.57
N ASP A 389 9.78 -78.18 22.64
CA ASP A 389 9.64 -77.78 21.24
C ASP A 389 8.38 -76.97 21.00
N ILE A 390 8.55 -75.87 20.26
CA ILE A 390 7.43 -75.05 19.80
C ILE A 390 7.11 -75.50 18.34
N ILE A 391 5.86 -75.87 18.12
CA ILE A 391 5.37 -76.27 16.82
C ILE A 391 5.00 -75.06 16.00
N ALA A 392 5.64 -74.82 14.86
CA ALA A 392 5.44 -73.65 14.04
C ALA A 392 4.10 -73.67 13.25
N ALA A 393 3.49 -74.83 13.11
CA ALA A 393 2.20 -75.00 12.43
C ALA A 393 1.23 -75.72 13.37
N PRO A 394 -0.07 -75.38 13.32
CA PRO A 394 -1.08 -76.10 14.13
C PRO A 394 -1.11 -77.57 13.71
N ASP A 395 -1.43 -78.41 14.67
CA ASP A 395 -1.68 -79.83 14.44
C ASP A 395 -2.94 -80.05 13.63
N SER A 396 -3.28 -81.30 13.35
CA SER A 396 -4.44 -81.66 12.54
C SER A 396 -5.77 -81.31 13.23
N GLU A 397 -5.76 -80.99 14.51
CA GLU A 397 -6.91 -80.56 15.29
C GLU A 397 -7.02 -79.05 15.46
N GLY A 398 -6.04 -78.30 14.87
CA GLY A 398 -5.97 -76.83 14.94
C GLY A 398 -5.35 -76.26 16.21
N PHE A 399 -4.71 -77.09 17.03
CA PHE A 399 -4.03 -76.65 18.25
C PHE A 399 -2.51 -76.63 18.06
N GLY A 400 -1.88 -75.71 18.70
CA GLY A 400 -0.48 -75.40 18.53
C GLY A 400 -0.25 -74.54 17.31
N GLY A 401 0.89 -74.09 17.17
CA GLY A 401 1.26 -73.13 16.10
C GLY A 401 1.49 -71.77 16.65
N LEU A 402 2.34 -71.07 15.98
CA LEU A 402 2.66 -69.67 16.29
C LEU A 402 1.84 -68.74 15.38
N GLU A 403 1.17 -67.82 16.00
CA GLU A 403 0.46 -66.75 15.33
C GLU A 403 1.17 -65.43 15.53
N VAL A 404 1.29 -64.66 14.50
CA VAL A 404 1.78 -63.29 14.61
C VAL A 404 0.58 -62.36 14.67
N VAL A 405 0.40 -61.71 15.81
CA VAL A 405 -0.70 -60.76 16.03
C VAL A 405 -0.16 -59.35 15.93
N GLY A 406 -0.92 -58.53 15.24
CA GLY A 406 -0.60 -57.10 15.09
C GLY A 406 0.00 -56.72 13.75
N LEU A 407 0.02 -57.62 12.75
CA LEU A 407 0.38 -57.27 11.38
C LEU A 407 -0.61 -56.25 10.80
N VAL A 408 -0.16 -55.51 9.82
CA VAL A 408 -1.03 -54.66 9.00
C VAL A 408 -1.73 -55.52 7.98
N SER A 409 -2.95 -55.18 7.63
CA SER A 409 -3.73 -55.93 6.64
C SER A 409 -2.99 -56.04 5.32
N GLY A 410 -2.77 -57.26 4.85
CA GLY A 410 -2.02 -57.57 3.64
C GLY A 410 -0.55 -57.92 3.83
N GLU A 411 -0.04 -57.76 5.06
CA GLU A 411 1.29 -58.26 5.41
C GLU A 411 1.22 -59.66 5.95
N ASP A 412 2.20 -60.49 5.60
CA ASP A 412 2.32 -61.83 6.06
C ASP A 412 3.74 -62.08 6.60
N LEU A 413 3.82 -62.64 7.75
CA LEU A 413 5.08 -63.10 8.36
C LEU A 413 4.98 -64.59 8.61
N GLN A 414 5.82 -65.35 7.92
CA GLN A 414 5.86 -66.78 8.06
C GLN A 414 7.00 -67.22 8.96
N PHE A 415 6.74 -68.24 9.74
CA PHE A 415 7.77 -68.93 10.49
C PHE A 415 8.31 -70.07 9.68
N SER A 416 9.63 -70.09 9.48
CA SER A 416 10.29 -71.28 8.94
C SER A 416 11.10 -71.97 10.02
N ALA A 417 10.99 -73.26 10.14
CA ALA A 417 11.84 -74.05 11.04
C ALA A 417 13.28 -74.02 10.53
N GLY A 418 14.18 -73.47 11.35
CA GLY A 418 15.63 -73.53 11.13
C GLY A 418 16.18 -74.92 11.55
N THR A 419 17.33 -75.24 11.05
CA THR A 419 18.00 -76.53 11.35
C THR A 419 18.52 -76.66 12.80
N ASP A 420 18.47 -75.58 13.57
CA ASP A 420 19.04 -75.49 14.92
C ASP A 420 18.03 -75.10 16.02
N ASN A 421 16.78 -75.50 15.88
CA ASN A 421 15.68 -75.18 16.81
C ASN A 421 15.39 -73.69 16.99
N PHE A 422 15.82 -72.82 16.07
CA PHE A 422 15.48 -71.43 16.05
C PHE A 422 14.49 -71.13 14.90
N PHE A 423 13.50 -70.33 15.19
CA PHE A 423 12.59 -69.82 14.14
C PHE A 423 13.18 -68.56 13.55
N THR A 424 13.24 -68.52 12.24
CA THR A 424 13.60 -67.32 11.50
C THR A 424 12.33 -66.69 10.99
N MET A 425 12.08 -65.44 11.29
CA MET A 425 11.04 -64.64 10.64
C MET A 425 11.51 -64.25 9.26
N VAL A 426 10.75 -64.56 8.26
CA VAL A 426 10.96 -64.14 6.86
C VAL A 426 9.84 -63.18 6.54
N ALA A 427 10.18 -61.93 6.18
CA ALA A 427 9.26 -60.89 5.79
C ALA A 427 9.03 -60.89 4.28
#